data_dc4ac6c2a8444b1249f712333c1b256e
#
_entry.id   dc4ac6c2a8444b1249f712333c1b256e
#
_cell.length_a   1.000
_cell.length_b   1.000
_cell.length_c   1.000
_cell.angle_alpha   90.00
_cell.angle_beta   90.00
_cell.angle_gamma   90.00
#
_symmetry.space_group_name_H-M   'P 1'
#
loop_
_entity.id
_entity.type
_entity.pdbx_description
1 polymer ?
#
loop_
_entity_poly.entity_id
_entity_poly.type
_entity_poly.pdbx_seq_one_letter_code
_entity_poly.pdbx_strand_id
1 'polypeptide(L)'
;MVYRLTGDKYSDTMIYNIAFVYNGAIWLDNERGRVILDTISNAKNPTMEAGDGMLHILLCDDDAIFTEALKRLIEAQPEFNRRYMQIECVHDPNALKKAAVQKADMIFLDIDMGDVNGIALARQIRTIRKDAVLIFVTNYGEYAAEGYEVSAFRFLPKLQLAEKLPDYFRQALAA
;
A
#
# COMPACT_ATOMS: atom_id res chain seq x y z
N MET A 1 12.09 -9.55 10.93
CA MET A 1 12.33 -10.42 12.11
C MET A 1 11.69 -9.71 13.30
N VAL A 2 10.73 -10.33 13.95
CA VAL A 2 9.98 -9.72 15.07
C VAL A 2 10.61 -10.19 16.37
N TYR A 3 11.06 -9.27 17.20
CA TYR A 3 11.56 -9.57 18.53
C TYR A 3 10.54 -9.13 19.57
N ARG A 4 10.14 -10.04 20.45
CA ARG A 4 9.28 -9.73 21.60
C ARG A 4 10.17 -9.42 22.78
N LEU A 5 10.20 -8.19 23.21
CA LEU A 5 10.87 -7.81 24.45
C LEU A 5 9.87 -7.96 25.61
N THR A 6 10.18 -8.84 26.57
CA THR A 6 9.40 -8.98 27.81
C THR A 6 9.93 -7.97 28.83
N GLY A 7 9.08 -7.06 29.25
CA GLY A 7 9.41 -6.10 30.32
C GLY A 7 9.23 -6.70 31.71
N ASP A 8 9.96 -6.14 32.66
CA ASP A 8 10.06 -6.56 34.05
C ASP A 8 8.75 -6.31 34.80
N LYS A 9 8.46 -7.18 35.78
CA LYS A 9 7.17 -7.33 36.50
C LYS A 9 6.89 -6.29 37.60
N TYR A 10 7.62 -5.18 37.68
CA TYR A 10 7.57 -4.30 38.87
C TYR A 10 7.31 -2.82 38.63
N SER A 11 6.66 -2.42 37.54
CA SER A 11 6.12 -1.08 37.41
C SER A 11 4.71 -1.13 36.82
N ASP A 12 3.79 -0.38 37.40
CA ASP A 12 2.35 -0.28 37.01
C ASP A 12 2.10 0.33 35.62
N THR A 13 3.08 0.26 34.72
CA THR A 13 2.96 0.70 33.33
C THR A 13 3.50 -0.42 32.46
N MET A 14 2.63 -1.36 32.10
CA MET A 14 2.93 -2.33 31.05
C MET A 14 3.03 -1.60 29.70
N ILE A 15 4.25 -1.27 29.32
CA ILE A 15 4.54 -0.76 27.98
C ILE A 15 4.81 -1.99 27.10
N TYR A 16 3.85 -2.34 26.27
CA TYR A 16 4.06 -3.34 25.23
C TYR A 16 4.89 -2.69 24.11
N ASN A 17 6.18 -2.93 24.14
CA ASN A 17 7.06 -2.53 23.07
C ASN A 17 7.15 -3.68 22.07
N ILE A 18 6.56 -3.51 20.90
CA ILE A 18 6.81 -4.38 19.75
C ILE A 18 7.94 -3.72 18.97
N ALA A 19 9.11 -4.35 18.96
CA ALA A 19 10.23 -3.87 18.17
C ALA A 19 10.22 -4.54 16.79
N PHE A 20 10.18 -3.73 15.75
CA PHE A 20 10.40 -4.18 14.38
C PHE A 20 11.80 -3.73 13.95
N VAL A 21 12.62 -4.66 13.49
CA VAL A 21 13.91 -4.33 12.87
C VAL A 21 13.77 -4.48 11.37
N TYR A 22 13.86 -3.37 10.65
CA TYR A 22 13.83 -3.35 9.20
C TYR A 22 14.93 -2.41 8.68
N ASN A 23 15.77 -2.90 7.76
CA ASN A 23 16.90 -2.16 7.18
C ASN A 23 17.82 -1.49 8.22
N GLY A 24 18.01 -2.12 9.39
CA GLY A 24 18.89 -1.60 10.44
C GLY A 24 18.26 -0.53 11.35
N ALA A 25 17.02 -0.15 11.13
CA ALA A 25 16.27 0.73 12.02
C ALA A 25 15.40 -0.10 12.98
N ILE A 26 15.37 0.31 14.24
CA ILE A 26 14.53 -0.30 15.27
C ILE A 26 13.30 0.60 15.45
N TRP A 27 12.12 0.03 15.23
CA TRP A 27 10.86 0.70 15.44
C TRP A 27 10.25 0.21 16.75
N LEU A 28 9.98 1.10 17.67
CA LEU A 28 9.23 0.82 18.88
C LEU A 28 7.82 1.40 18.74
N ASP A 29 6.82 0.55 18.84
CA ASP A 29 5.43 0.97 18.90
C ASP A 29 4.99 0.96 20.37
N ASN A 30 4.66 2.13 20.90
CA ASN A 30 3.98 2.26 22.17
C ASN A 30 2.68 3.03 21.97
N GLU A 31 1.70 2.82 22.85
CA GLU A 31 0.37 3.42 22.76
C GLU A 31 0.37 4.97 22.76
N ARG A 32 1.49 5.64 22.88
CA ARG A 32 1.62 7.12 22.97
C ARG A 32 2.43 7.77 21.87
N GLY A 33 2.93 7.03 20.89
CA GLY A 33 3.68 7.61 19.78
C GLY A 33 4.86 6.76 19.35
N ARG A 34 5.14 6.78 18.06
CA ARG A 34 6.25 6.07 17.45
C ARG A 34 7.56 6.77 17.78
N VAL A 35 8.47 6.06 18.40
CA VAL A 35 9.85 6.53 18.62
C VAL A 35 10.76 5.79 17.66
N ILE A 36 11.45 6.51 16.80
CA ILE A 36 12.52 5.98 15.97
C ILE A 36 13.79 6.09 16.80
N LEU A 37 14.36 4.96 17.19
CA LEU A 37 15.70 4.93 17.73
C LEU A 37 16.66 4.62 16.58
N ASP A 38 17.26 5.67 16.05
CA ASP A 38 18.34 5.57 15.08
C ASP A 38 19.59 5.13 15.82
N THR A 39 19.93 3.86 15.73
CA THR A 39 21.19 3.36 16.26
C THR A 39 21.77 2.35 15.31
N ILE A 40 22.48 2.82 14.33
CA ILE A 40 23.79 2.32 13.87
C ILE A 40 24.18 3.21 12.67
N SER A 41 25.14 4.06 12.93
CA SER A 41 25.89 4.79 11.90
C SER A 41 26.44 3.81 10.85
N ASN A 42 26.12 4.04 9.58
CA ASN A 42 26.65 3.41 8.35
C ASN A 42 25.78 2.42 7.58
N ALA A 43 24.46 2.44 7.69
CA ALA A 43 23.66 2.08 6.52
C ALA A 43 23.31 3.39 5.82
N LYS A 44 23.77 3.57 4.58
CA LYS A 44 23.23 4.60 3.69
C LYS A 44 21.72 4.41 3.71
N ASN A 45 21.00 5.31 4.41
CA ASN A 45 19.60 5.50 4.14
C ASN A 45 19.48 5.56 2.62
N PRO A 46 18.56 4.84 1.98
CA PRO A 46 17.97 5.41 0.81
C PRO A 46 17.33 6.68 1.37
N THR A 47 18.06 7.78 1.33
CA THR A 47 17.48 9.09 1.35
C THR A 47 16.43 9.01 0.25
N MET A 48 15.15 8.85 0.62
CA MET A 48 14.13 9.57 -0.09
C MET A 48 14.64 11.01 0.06
N GLU A 49 15.45 11.44 -0.89
CA GLU A 49 15.69 12.86 -1.09
C GLU A 49 14.29 13.44 -1.03
N ALA A 50 14.13 14.41 -0.17
CA ALA A 50 12.90 15.17 -0.05
C ALA A 50 12.67 15.90 -1.38
N GLY A 51 12.34 15.12 -2.40
CA GLY A 51 11.56 15.60 -3.51
C GLY A 51 10.19 15.90 -2.90
N ASP A 52 9.67 17.08 -3.16
CA ASP A 52 8.35 17.58 -2.76
C ASP A 52 7.18 16.69 -3.23
N GLY A 53 7.39 15.39 -3.40
CA GLY A 53 6.47 14.42 -3.98
C GLY A 53 5.62 13.70 -2.94
N MET A 54 4.35 14.06 -2.87
CA MET A 54 3.31 13.25 -2.26
C MET A 54 3.14 11.98 -3.10
N LEU A 55 3.27 10.79 -2.51
CA LEU A 55 2.94 9.52 -3.16
C LEU A 55 1.41 9.37 -3.23
N HIS A 56 0.89 9.29 -4.44
CA HIS A 56 -0.54 9.19 -4.69
C HIS A 56 -0.94 7.74 -4.94
N ILE A 57 -1.82 7.24 -4.08
CA ILE A 57 -2.41 5.91 -4.16
C ILE A 57 -3.84 6.06 -4.65
N LEU A 58 -4.19 5.38 -5.73
CA LEU A 58 -5.53 5.37 -6.31
C LEU A 58 -6.17 4.01 -6.06
N LEU A 59 -7.36 4.00 -5.48
CA LEU A 59 -8.19 2.81 -5.31
C LEU A 59 -9.40 2.95 -6.24
N CYS A 60 -9.63 1.96 -7.10
CA CYS A 60 -10.74 1.96 -8.05
C CYS A 60 -11.49 0.63 -7.97
N ASP A 61 -12.71 0.68 -7.45
CA ASP A 61 -13.59 -0.47 -7.24
C ASP A 61 -15.02 0.08 -7.03
N ASP A 62 -16.02 -0.49 -7.66
CA ASP A 62 -17.41 -0.05 -7.56
C ASP A 62 -18.07 -0.39 -6.21
N ASP A 63 -17.48 -1.33 -5.44
CA ASP A 63 -17.87 -1.58 -4.06
C ASP A 63 -17.23 -0.55 -3.12
N ALA A 64 -18.00 0.49 -2.79
CA ALA A 64 -17.56 1.56 -1.87
C ALA A 64 -17.23 1.04 -0.46
N ILE A 65 -17.91 -0.02 0.02
CA ILE A 65 -17.63 -0.61 1.33
C ILE A 65 -16.28 -1.30 1.31
N PHE A 66 -16.02 -2.07 0.27
CA PHE A 66 -14.74 -2.74 0.09
C PHE A 66 -13.59 -1.73 -0.08
N THR A 67 -13.78 -0.70 -0.90
CA THR A 67 -12.76 0.35 -1.13
C THR A 67 -12.39 1.05 0.18
N GLU A 68 -13.36 1.39 1.01
CA GLU A 68 -13.09 2.02 2.32
C GLU A 68 -12.37 1.06 3.28
N ALA A 69 -12.71 -0.24 3.25
CA ALA A 69 -12.01 -1.25 4.03
C ALA A 69 -10.56 -1.42 3.55
N LEU A 70 -10.31 -1.47 2.24
CA LEU A 70 -8.97 -1.53 1.65
C LEU A 70 -8.14 -0.31 2.05
N LYS A 71 -8.72 0.89 1.96
CA LYS A 71 -8.09 2.13 2.39
C LYS A 71 -7.62 2.05 3.85
N ARG A 72 -8.50 1.63 4.76
CA ARG A 72 -8.15 1.47 6.18
C ARG A 72 -7.03 0.45 6.39
N LEU A 73 -7.04 -0.65 5.65
CA LEU A 73 -5.99 -1.66 5.72
C LEU A 73 -4.64 -1.11 5.21
N ILE A 74 -4.62 -0.30 4.15
CA ILE A 74 -3.41 0.37 3.67
C ILE A 74 -2.94 1.41 4.70
N GLU A 75 -3.85 2.23 5.24
CA GLU A 75 -3.53 3.24 6.27
C GLU A 75 -3.00 2.62 7.58
N ALA A 76 -3.33 1.36 7.84
CA ALA A 76 -2.85 0.62 9.01
C ALA A 76 -1.46 -0.01 8.79
N GLN A 77 -0.91 0.01 7.56
CA GLN A 77 0.42 -0.54 7.32
C GLN A 77 1.49 0.32 8.01
N PRO A 78 2.54 -0.30 8.57
CA PRO A 78 3.63 0.43 9.23
C PRO A 78 4.34 1.43 8.31
N GLU A 79 4.39 1.14 7.02
CA GLU A 79 5.02 1.97 6.00
C GLU A 79 4.16 3.17 5.59
N PHE A 80 2.85 3.15 5.89
CA PHE A 80 1.95 4.24 5.49
C PHE A 80 2.19 5.50 6.33
N ASN A 81 2.38 6.62 5.66
CA ASN A 81 2.56 7.92 6.32
C ASN A 81 1.72 9.00 5.62
N ARG A 82 0.68 9.48 6.31
CA ARG A 82 -0.23 10.54 5.80
C ARG A 82 0.47 11.85 5.43
N ARG A 83 1.67 12.07 5.91
CA ARG A 83 2.45 13.28 5.57
C ARG A 83 3.01 13.20 4.15
N TYR A 84 3.23 11.98 3.64
CA TYR A 84 3.89 11.73 2.36
C TYR A 84 3.05 10.86 1.42
N MET A 85 1.89 10.38 1.87
CA MET A 85 1.03 9.49 1.09
C MET A 85 -0.41 9.96 1.15
N GLN A 86 -1.06 10.00 0.00
CA GLN A 86 -2.47 10.34 -0.16
C GLN A 86 -3.20 9.20 -0.86
N ILE A 87 -4.38 8.84 -0.37
CA ILE A 87 -5.25 7.85 -1.00
C ILE A 87 -6.47 8.55 -1.57
N GLU A 88 -6.72 8.33 -2.85
CA GLU A 88 -7.93 8.72 -3.56
C GLU A 88 -8.75 7.47 -3.89
N CYS A 89 -10.06 7.49 -3.57
CA CYS A 89 -10.99 6.41 -3.86
C CYS A 89 -11.92 6.81 -5.01
N VAL A 90 -12.10 5.91 -5.98
CA VAL A 90 -12.99 6.07 -7.12
C VAL A 90 -13.95 4.90 -7.15
N HIS A 91 -15.23 5.16 -6.93
CA HIS A 91 -16.30 4.14 -6.88
C HIS A 91 -17.07 4.01 -8.18
N ASP A 92 -16.91 4.96 -9.09
CA ASP A 92 -17.43 4.88 -10.45
C ASP A 92 -16.25 4.91 -11.42
N PRO A 93 -15.89 3.76 -12.01
CA PRO A 93 -14.76 3.68 -12.93
C PRO A 93 -14.94 4.58 -14.17
N ASN A 94 -16.19 4.88 -14.57
CA ASN A 94 -16.47 5.80 -15.66
C ASN A 94 -16.17 7.27 -15.29
N ALA A 95 -16.18 7.59 -13.99
CA ALA A 95 -15.84 8.91 -13.48
C ALA A 95 -14.33 9.08 -13.25
N LEU A 96 -13.51 8.06 -13.52
CA LEU A 96 -12.06 8.12 -13.32
C LEU A 96 -11.42 9.21 -14.19
N LYS A 97 -10.96 10.26 -13.54
CA LYS A 97 -10.36 11.42 -14.21
C LYS A 97 -8.94 11.12 -14.68
N LYS A 98 -8.61 11.49 -15.91
CA LYS A 98 -7.23 11.42 -16.42
C LYS A 98 -6.21 12.08 -15.49
N ALA A 99 -6.56 13.19 -14.85
CA ALA A 99 -5.68 13.90 -13.92
C ALA A 99 -5.36 13.07 -12.65
N ALA A 100 -6.30 12.26 -12.15
CA ALA A 100 -6.07 11.36 -11.04
C ALA A 100 -5.08 10.25 -11.45
N VAL A 101 -5.28 9.66 -12.64
CA VAL A 101 -4.37 8.64 -13.18
C VAL A 101 -2.96 9.21 -13.41
N GLN A 102 -2.84 10.43 -13.93
CA GLN A 102 -1.53 11.07 -14.17
C GLN A 102 -0.71 11.27 -12.90
N LYS A 103 -1.37 11.47 -11.76
CA LYS A 103 -0.73 11.65 -10.46
C LYS A 103 -0.46 10.35 -9.73
N ALA A 104 -1.17 9.27 -10.07
CA ALA A 104 -1.10 8.02 -9.35
C ALA A 104 0.28 7.37 -9.51
N ASP A 105 0.92 7.08 -8.39
CA ASP A 105 2.16 6.31 -8.32
C ASP A 105 1.86 4.83 -8.07
N MET A 106 0.79 4.55 -7.34
CA MET A 106 0.30 3.21 -7.05
C MET A 106 -1.22 3.13 -7.28
N ILE A 107 -1.67 2.08 -7.94
CA ILE A 107 -3.08 1.89 -8.31
C ILE A 107 -3.52 0.49 -7.87
N PHE A 108 -4.54 0.44 -7.03
CA PHE A 108 -5.29 -0.78 -6.73
C PHE A 108 -6.58 -0.76 -7.54
N LEU A 109 -6.78 -1.77 -8.35
CA LEU A 109 -7.85 -1.80 -9.36
C LEU A 109 -8.62 -3.12 -9.29
N ASP A 110 -9.93 -3.06 -9.16
CA ASP A 110 -10.75 -4.25 -9.38
C ASP A 110 -10.91 -4.55 -10.87
N ILE A 111 -11.19 -5.80 -11.19
CA ILE A 111 -11.41 -6.27 -12.56
C ILE A 111 -12.89 -6.21 -12.94
N ASP A 112 -13.77 -6.61 -12.03
CA ASP A 112 -15.21 -6.66 -12.28
C ASP A 112 -15.93 -5.50 -11.58
N MET A 113 -16.20 -4.46 -12.34
CA MET A 113 -16.85 -3.23 -11.85
C MET A 113 -18.12 -2.94 -12.72
N GLY A 114 -19.05 -3.89 -12.68
CA GLY A 114 -20.30 -3.81 -13.46
C GLY A 114 -20.04 -3.83 -14.96
N ASP A 115 -20.34 -2.73 -15.65
CA ASP A 115 -20.13 -2.63 -17.11
C ASP A 115 -18.67 -2.36 -17.50
N VAL A 116 -17.78 -2.11 -16.53
CA VAL A 116 -16.40 -1.77 -16.80
C VAL A 116 -15.48 -2.94 -16.42
N ASN A 117 -14.74 -3.43 -17.40
CA ASN A 117 -13.69 -4.42 -17.20
C ASN A 117 -12.39 -3.73 -16.80
N GLY A 118 -11.86 -4.06 -15.60
CA GLY A 118 -10.65 -3.47 -15.04
C GLY A 118 -9.39 -3.72 -15.87
N ILE A 119 -9.31 -4.85 -16.61
CA ILE A 119 -8.18 -5.10 -17.52
C ILE A 119 -8.20 -4.10 -18.69
N ALA A 120 -9.38 -3.84 -19.27
CA ALA A 120 -9.52 -2.84 -20.33
C ALA A 120 -9.20 -1.42 -19.80
N LEU A 121 -9.62 -1.12 -18.58
CA LEU A 121 -9.28 0.14 -17.90
C LEU A 121 -7.79 0.25 -17.63
N ALA A 122 -7.13 -0.83 -17.19
CA ALA A 122 -5.69 -0.89 -16.98
C ALA A 122 -4.90 -0.60 -18.27
N ARG A 123 -5.34 -1.10 -19.42
CA ARG A 123 -4.74 -0.75 -20.73
C ARG A 123 -4.82 0.75 -21.02
N GLN A 124 -5.96 1.39 -20.70
CA GLN A 124 -6.10 2.84 -20.83
C GLN A 124 -5.20 3.59 -19.84
N ILE A 125 -5.15 3.15 -18.58
CA ILE A 125 -4.25 3.70 -17.56
C ILE A 125 -2.80 3.68 -18.05
N ARG A 126 -2.33 2.58 -18.63
CA ARG A 126 -0.97 2.44 -19.17
C ARG A 126 -0.65 3.41 -20.31
N THR A 127 -1.64 3.88 -21.07
CA THR A 127 -1.41 4.93 -22.07
C THR A 127 -1.16 6.32 -21.44
N ILE A 128 -1.62 6.52 -20.20
CA ILE A 128 -1.53 7.79 -19.47
C ILE A 128 -0.34 7.78 -18.50
N ARG A 129 -0.20 6.70 -17.72
CA ARG A 129 0.80 6.53 -16.68
C ARG A 129 1.45 5.14 -16.79
N LYS A 130 2.60 5.09 -17.44
CA LYS A 130 3.31 3.82 -17.74
C LYS A 130 3.94 3.21 -16.48
N ASP A 131 4.44 4.06 -15.60
CA ASP A 131 5.32 3.67 -14.48
C ASP A 131 4.57 3.44 -13.16
N ALA A 132 3.25 3.71 -13.10
CA ALA A 132 2.49 3.46 -11.90
C ALA A 132 2.54 1.98 -11.51
N VAL A 133 2.74 1.70 -10.22
CA VAL A 133 2.62 0.34 -9.70
C VAL A 133 1.15 -0.07 -9.72
N LEU A 134 0.79 -1.03 -10.57
CA LEU A 134 -0.58 -1.51 -10.73
C LEU A 134 -0.77 -2.85 -10.02
N ILE A 135 -1.70 -2.90 -9.07
CA ILE A 135 -2.09 -4.09 -8.32
C ILE A 135 -3.57 -4.35 -8.58
N PHE A 136 -3.90 -5.51 -9.15
CA PHE A 136 -5.29 -5.92 -9.21
C PHE A 136 -5.74 -6.48 -7.87
N VAL A 137 -6.90 -6.02 -7.38
CA VAL A 137 -7.52 -6.51 -6.15
C VAL A 137 -8.89 -7.05 -6.52
N THR A 138 -9.00 -8.36 -6.70
CA THR A 138 -10.16 -8.98 -7.32
C THR A 138 -10.46 -10.38 -6.78
N ASN A 139 -11.67 -10.85 -6.99
CA ASN A 139 -12.05 -12.25 -6.78
C ASN A 139 -11.77 -13.14 -8.01
N TYR A 140 -11.42 -12.55 -9.13
CA TYR A 140 -11.30 -13.21 -10.44
C TYR A 140 -9.83 -13.49 -10.79
N GLY A 141 -9.30 -14.56 -10.19
CA GLY A 141 -7.90 -14.97 -10.39
C GLY A 141 -7.57 -15.48 -11.79
N GLU A 142 -8.59 -15.88 -12.57
CA GLU A 142 -8.45 -16.34 -13.95
C GLU A 142 -7.91 -15.27 -14.90
N TYR A 143 -8.09 -14.00 -14.58
CA TYR A 143 -7.55 -12.88 -15.37
C TYR A 143 -6.06 -12.60 -15.13
N ALA A 144 -5.38 -13.40 -14.32
CA ALA A 144 -3.97 -13.17 -14.03
C ALA A 144 -3.09 -13.20 -15.28
N ALA A 145 -3.43 -14.02 -16.27
CA ALA A 145 -2.70 -14.08 -17.54
C ALA A 145 -2.80 -12.75 -18.32
N GLU A 146 -3.99 -12.15 -18.38
CA GLU A 146 -4.23 -10.88 -19.06
C GLU A 146 -3.58 -9.69 -18.32
N GLY A 147 -3.40 -9.82 -17.02
CA GLY A 147 -2.68 -8.83 -16.23
C GLY A 147 -1.21 -8.68 -16.60
N TYR A 148 -0.57 -9.72 -17.12
CA TYR A 148 0.79 -9.61 -17.65
C TYR A 148 0.86 -8.65 -18.84
N GLU A 149 -0.17 -8.61 -19.69
CA GLU A 149 -0.21 -7.73 -20.86
C GLU A 149 -0.20 -6.23 -20.47
N VAL A 150 -0.74 -5.91 -19.28
CA VAL A 150 -0.76 -4.55 -18.76
C VAL A 150 0.36 -4.29 -17.74
N SER A 151 1.33 -5.20 -17.65
CA SER A 151 2.44 -5.11 -16.70
C SER A 151 1.94 -4.87 -15.27
N ALA A 152 0.96 -5.66 -14.84
CA ALA A 152 0.51 -5.64 -13.45
C ALA A 152 1.64 -6.09 -12.52
N PHE A 153 1.84 -5.33 -11.46
CA PHE A 153 2.85 -5.65 -10.46
C PHE A 153 2.48 -6.90 -9.66
N ARG A 154 1.21 -6.99 -9.25
CA ARG A 154 0.67 -8.15 -8.50
C ARG A 154 -0.83 -8.31 -8.75
N PHE A 155 -1.28 -9.54 -8.49
CA PHE A 155 -2.69 -9.90 -8.28
C PHE A 155 -2.91 -10.21 -6.81
N LEU A 156 -3.87 -9.54 -6.20
CA LEU A 156 -4.24 -9.67 -4.81
C LEU A 156 -5.70 -10.15 -4.73
N PRO A 157 -5.94 -11.44 -4.45
CA PRO A 157 -7.30 -11.92 -4.25
C PRO A 157 -7.96 -11.22 -3.06
N LYS A 158 -9.19 -10.71 -3.20
CA LYS A 158 -9.92 -10.03 -2.12
C LYS A 158 -9.99 -10.88 -0.84
N LEU A 159 -10.13 -12.20 -0.98
CA LEU A 159 -10.13 -13.14 0.15
C LEU A 159 -8.77 -13.28 0.88
N GLN A 160 -7.67 -12.90 0.22
CA GLN A 160 -6.32 -12.98 0.78
C GLN A 160 -5.76 -11.59 1.13
N LEU A 161 -6.62 -10.57 1.14
CA LEU A 161 -6.22 -9.18 1.33
C LEU A 161 -5.43 -8.98 2.62
N ALA A 162 -5.97 -9.43 3.76
CA ALA A 162 -5.33 -9.24 5.06
C ALA A 162 -3.97 -9.95 5.17
N GLU A 163 -3.81 -11.08 4.50
CA GLU A 163 -2.58 -11.87 4.53
C GLU A 163 -1.50 -11.27 3.62
N LYS A 164 -1.86 -10.91 2.39
CA LYS A 164 -0.88 -10.55 1.35
C LYS A 164 -0.63 -9.05 1.20
N LEU A 165 -1.59 -8.21 1.58
CA LEU A 165 -1.46 -6.75 1.43
C LEU A 165 -0.19 -6.20 2.08
N PRO A 166 0.21 -6.61 3.32
CA PRO A 166 1.41 -6.07 3.95
C PRO A 166 2.67 -6.27 3.11
N ASP A 167 2.85 -7.47 2.57
CA ASP A 167 4.01 -7.79 1.74
C ASP A 167 3.97 -7.12 0.37
N TYR A 168 2.79 -7.08 -0.27
CA TYR A 168 2.62 -6.47 -1.58
C TYR A 168 2.78 -4.95 -1.51
N PHE A 169 2.24 -4.32 -0.48
CA PHE A 169 2.39 -2.89 -0.27
C PHE A 169 3.85 -2.49 -0.06
N ARG A 170 4.58 -3.23 0.78
CA ARG A 170 6.01 -3.02 1.00
C ARG A 170 6.83 -3.19 -0.28
N GLN A 171 6.55 -4.24 -1.07
CA GLN A 171 7.22 -4.46 -2.35
C GLN A 171 6.89 -3.36 -3.36
N ALA A 172 5.64 -2.88 -3.38
CA ALA A 172 5.19 -1.80 -4.25
C ALA A 172 5.85 -0.46 -3.95
N LEU A 173 6.13 -0.18 -2.66
CA LEU A 173 6.88 1.02 -2.25
C LEU A 173 8.37 0.98 -2.63
N ALA A 174 8.88 -0.20 -2.96
CA ALA A 174 10.28 -0.40 -3.37
C ALA A 174 10.46 -0.54 -4.89
N ALA A 175 9.37 -0.52 -5.65
CA ALA A 175 9.38 -0.69 -7.11
C ALA A 175 9.61 0.64 -7.81
#